data_f2d0c334bf3ea9ddc37a32c3ad8c64de
#
_entry.id   f2d0c334bf3ea9ddc37a32c3ad8c64de
#
_cell.length_a   1.000
_cell.length_b   1.000
_cell.length_c   1.000
_cell.angle_alpha   90.00
_cell.angle_beta   90.00
_cell.angle_gamma   90.00
#
_symmetry.space_group_name_H-M   'P 1'
#
loop_
_entity.id
_entity.type
_entity.pdbx_description
1 polymer ?
#
loop_
_entity_poly.entity_id
_entity_poly.type
_entity_poly.pdbx_seq_one_letter_code
_entity_poly.pdbx_strand_id
1 'polypeptide(L)'
;MPFKLFFVSLLVCVVSFFQPAFAGGHGEANAFGFALVVPAEKVESVEKLLASHRAFMENTHSVTGETSTRLNSYSVIRMPEMAQFGDPSKGMTGNMIYILSEHYETPEGLSKHLAAGNEWSDISTMQELMYKYGVAMGIGEKISAMNR
;
A
#
# COMPACT_ATOMS: atom_id res chain seq x y z
N MET A 1 32.52 -37.61 34.38
CA MET A 1 31.23 -37.27 33.76
C MET A 1 31.43 -36.03 32.91
N PRO A 2 31.37 -36.13 31.57
CA PRO A 2 31.55 -34.95 30.70
C PRO A 2 30.21 -34.28 30.44
N PHE A 3 30.17 -32.99 30.67
CA PHE A 3 29.08 -32.07 30.36
C PHE A 3 28.99 -31.89 28.85
N LYS A 4 27.89 -32.33 28.22
CA LYS A 4 27.60 -32.06 26.81
C LYS A 4 26.98 -30.69 26.71
N LEU A 5 27.73 -29.72 26.17
CA LEU A 5 27.19 -28.44 25.70
C LEU A 5 26.30 -28.69 24.47
N PHE A 6 25.01 -28.46 24.62
CA PHE A 6 24.11 -28.36 23.48
C PHE A 6 24.23 -26.95 22.89
N PHE A 7 24.86 -26.83 21.73
CA PHE A 7 24.78 -25.65 20.91
C PHE A 7 23.40 -25.64 20.26
N VAL A 8 22.49 -24.80 20.75
CA VAL A 8 21.27 -24.47 20.08
C VAL A 8 21.62 -23.46 18.98
N SER A 9 21.73 -23.96 17.75
CA SER A 9 21.91 -23.11 16.56
C SER A 9 20.59 -22.40 16.30
N LEU A 10 20.53 -21.12 16.70
CA LEU A 10 19.40 -20.24 16.37
C LEU A 10 19.48 -19.92 14.87
N LEU A 11 18.72 -20.67 14.08
CA LEU A 11 18.53 -20.43 12.67
C LEU A 11 17.69 -19.14 12.53
N VAL A 12 18.37 -18.01 12.40
CA VAL A 12 17.73 -16.74 12.01
C VAL A 12 17.31 -16.89 10.55
N CYS A 13 16.07 -17.31 10.33
CA CYS A 13 15.42 -17.16 9.05
C CYS A 13 15.24 -15.65 8.80
N VAL A 14 16.21 -15.05 8.13
CA VAL A 14 16.05 -13.74 7.50
C VAL A 14 15.03 -13.95 6.39
N VAL A 15 13.79 -13.66 6.71
CA VAL A 15 12.71 -13.62 5.74
C VAL A 15 12.93 -12.37 4.91
N SER A 16 13.67 -12.52 3.80
CA SER A 16 13.82 -11.50 2.77
C SER A 16 12.50 -11.40 2.02
N PHE A 17 11.51 -10.73 2.64
CA PHE A 17 10.26 -10.43 1.98
C PHE A 17 10.40 -9.13 1.18
N PHE A 18 10.09 -9.26 -0.08
CA PHE A 18 9.91 -8.19 -1.06
C PHE A 18 11.19 -7.42 -1.48
N GLN A 19 12.10 -8.13 -2.15
CA GLN A 19 12.60 -7.54 -3.38
C GLN A 19 11.66 -8.03 -4.50
N PRO A 20 10.73 -7.23 -4.99
CA PRO A 20 10.10 -7.54 -6.26
C PRO A 20 11.22 -7.54 -7.29
N ALA A 21 11.44 -8.69 -7.92
CA ALA A 21 12.24 -8.75 -9.14
C ALA A 21 11.44 -8.03 -10.24
N PHE A 22 11.39 -6.70 -10.19
CA PHE A 22 10.95 -5.85 -11.29
C PHE A 22 12.07 -5.75 -12.34
N ALA A 23 12.59 -6.91 -12.74
CA ALA A 23 13.46 -7.04 -13.92
C ALA A 23 12.59 -7.13 -15.17
N GLY A 24 11.93 -6.04 -15.50
CA GLY A 24 11.13 -5.94 -16.71
C GLY A 24 10.61 -4.53 -16.90
N GLY A 25 11.35 -3.69 -17.64
CA GLY A 25 10.80 -2.60 -18.42
C GLY A 25 10.08 -1.43 -17.72
N HIS A 26 10.12 -1.30 -16.40
CA HIS A 26 9.43 -0.25 -15.65
C HIS A 26 10.32 0.94 -15.27
N GLY A 27 11.28 1.30 -16.10
CA GLY A 27 12.18 2.44 -15.86
C GLY A 27 11.49 3.79 -15.71
N GLU A 28 10.18 3.86 -15.97
CA GLU A 28 9.37 5.07 -15.92
C GLU A 28 8.16 4.98 -14.96
N ALA A 29 7.98 3.85 -14.25
CA ALA A 29 6.86 3.68 -13.35
C ALA A 29 6.94 4.65 -12.16
N ASN A 30 5.95 5.52 -12.00
CA ASN A 30 5.88 6.55 -10.98
C ASN A 30 4.51 6.61 -10.27
N ALA A 31 3.71 5.57 -10.42
CA ALA A 31 2.42 5.43 -9.77
C ALA A 31 2.34 4.13 -8.99
N PHE A 32 1.67 4.18 -7.85
CA PHE A 32 1.36 3.03 -7.01
C PHE A 32 -0.11 3.06 -6.63
N GLY A 33 -0.72 1.91 -6.50
CA GLY A 33 -2.08 1.84 -5.99
C GLY A 33 -2.50 0.43 -5.61
N PHE A 34 -3.54 0.38 -4.79
CA PHE A 34 -4.21 -0.86 -4.43
C PHE A 34 -5.71 -0.66 -4.23
N ALA A 35 -6.45 -1.76 -4.30
CA ALA A 35 -7.86 -1.80 -3.97
C ALA A 35 -8.13 -2.90 -2.93
N LEU A 36 -9.02 -2.61 -1.98
CA LEU A 36 -9.44 -3.51 -0.91
C LEU A 36 -10.95 -3.66 -0.95
N VAL A 37 -11.45 -4.86 -0.60
CA VAL A 37 -12.86 -5.09 -0.26
C VAL A 37 -12.94 -5.51 1.21
N VAL A 38 -13.48 -4.63 2.03
CA VAL A 38 -13.42 -4.69 3.50
C VAL A 38 -14.79 -4.96 4.08
N PRO A 39 -14.96 -6.02 4.90
CA PRO A 39 -16.22 -6.29 5.61
C PRO A 39 -16.60 -5.14 6.55
N ALA A 40 -17.91 -4.94 6.75
CA ALA A 40 -18.45 -3.83 7.53
C ALA A 40 -17.84 -3.70 8.93
N GLU A 41 -17.61 -4.83 9.62
CA GLU A 41 -17.05 -4.89 10.98
C GLU A 41 -15.55 -4.53 11.05
N LYS A 42 -14.89 -4.37 9.90
CA LYS A 42 -13.46 -3.99 9.79
C LYS A 42 -13.24 -2.55 9.31
N VAL A 43 -14.30 -1.89 8.88
CA VAL A 43 -14.24 -0.53 8.30
C VAL A 43 -13.51 0.45 9.22
N GLU A 44 -13.89 0.52 10.50
CA GLU A 44 -13.27 1.46 11.45
C GLU A 44 -11.76 1.23 11.60
N SER A 45 -11.33 -0.04 11.72
CA SER A 45 -9.91 -0.37 11.86
C SER A 45 -9.11 -0.05 10.60
N VAL A 46 -9.69 -0.26 9.43
CA VAL A 46 -9.07 0.07 8.14
C VAL A 46 -8.95 1.58 7.97
N GLU A 47 -10.00 2.34 8.29
CA GLU A 47 -9.98 3.81 8.19
C GLU A 47 -8.95 4.43 9.15
N LYS A 48 -8.79 3.88 10.35
CA LYS A 48 -7.74 4.29 11.29
C LYS A 48 -6.34 4.03 10.71
N LEU A 49 -6.11 2.89 10.08
CA LEU A 49 -4.84 2.58 9.44
C LEU A 49 -4.57 3.49 8.23
N LEU A 50 -5.58 3.75 7.40
CA LEU A 50 -5.46 4.68 6.27
C LEU A 50 -5.21 6.12 6.73
N ALA A 51 -5.77 6.54 7.88
CA ALA A 51 -5.45 7.83 8.48
C ALA A 51 -3.99 7.89 8.99
N SER A 52 -3.48 6.81 9.58
CA SER A 52 -2.06 6.68 9.95
C SER A 52 -1.14 6.74 8.71
N HIS A 53 -1.52 6.04 7.63
CA HIS A 53 -0.80 6.12 6.36
C HIS A 53 -0.78 7.55 5.81
N ARG A 54 -1.91 8.26 5.85
CA ARG A 54 -1.96 9.66 5.43
C ARG A 54 -0.98 10.52 6.25
N ALA A 55 -0.94 10.35 7.58
CA ALA A 55 -0.01 11.08 8.42
C ALA A 55 1.46 10.75 8.09
N PHE A 56 1.78 9.48 7.79
CA PHE A 56 3.08 9.08 7.28
C PHE A 56 3.41 9.81 5.97
N MET A 57 2.47 9.86 5.02
CA MET A 57 2.65 10.57 3.75
C MET A 57 2.90 12.07 3.97
N GLU A 58 2.11 12.73 4.82
CA GLU A 58 2.27 14.16 5.14
C GLU A 58 3.63 14.48 5.78
N ASN A 59 4.21 13.55 6.54
CA ASN A 59 5.50 13.73 7.21
C ASN A 59 6.71 13.42 6.32
N THR A 60 6.56 12.59 5.30
CA THR A 60 7.68 12.08 4.50
C THR A 60 7.68 12.57 3.05
N HIS A 61 6.57 13.14 2.59
CA HIS A 61 6.38 13.58 1.21
C HIS A 61 6.00 15.06 1.14
N SER A 62 6.20 15.66 -0.02
CA SER A 62 5.71 17.00 -0.29
C SER A 62 4.96 17.07 -1.61
N VAL A 63 3.89 17.85 -1.65
CA VAL A 63 3.19 18.26 -2.88
C VAL A 63 3.77 19.55 -3.47
N THR A 64 4.50 20.32 -2.65
CA THR A 64 5.19 21.55 -3.04
C THR A 64 6.53 21.63 -2.32
N GLY A 65 7.56 22.17 -2.98
CA GLY A 65 8.88 22.34 -2.37
C GLY A 65 9.95 21.42 -2.92
N GLU A 66 11.12 21.39 -2.27
CA GLU A 66 12.33 20.75 -2.77
C GLU A 66 12.65 19.38 -2.15
N THR A 67 11.71 18.77 -1.44
CA THR A 67 11.95 17.46 -0.84
C THR A 67 12.04 16.37 -1.91
N SER A 68 12.90 15.39 -1.66
CA SER A 68 13.26 14.35 -2.64
C SER A 68 12.14 13.35 -2.96
N THR A 69 11.05 13.33 -2.19
CA THR A 69 9.88 12.48 -2.43
C THR A 69 8.69 13.37 -2.74
N ARG A 70 8.54 13.73 -4.02
CA ARG A 70 7.47 14.61 -4.47
C ARG A 70 6.30 13.81 -5.01
N LEU A 71 5.12 14.15 -4.49
CA LEU A 71 3.84 13.60 -4.86
C LEU A 71 3.08 14.56 -5.77
N ASN A 72 2.68 14.12 -6.94
CA ASN A 72 1.73 14.85 -7.79
C ASN A 72 0.30 14.68 -7.28
N SER A 73 -0.04 13.51 -6.74
CA SER A 73 -1.34 13.25 -6.14
C SER A 73 -1.30 12.05 -5.20
N TYR A 74 -2.11 12.13 -4.15
CA TYR A 74 -2.46 11.07 -3.23
C TYR A 74 -3.97 11.09 -3.04
N SER A 75 -4.63 9.95 -3.17
CA SER A 75 -6.06 9.86 -2.91
C SER A 75 -6.43 8.49 -2.33
N VAL A 76 -7.41 8.51 -1.44
CA VAL A 76 -8.13 7.31 -0.99
C VAL A 76 -9.60 7.54 -1.26
N ILE A 77 -10.20 6.66 -2.04
CA ILE A 77 -11.64 6.68 -2.34
C ILE A 77 -12.29 5.54 -1.58
N ARG A 78 -13.44 5.83 -0.97
CA ARG A 78 -14.30 4.84 -0.30
C ARG A 78 -15.65 4.78 -0.99
N MET A 79 -16.14 3.57 -1.26
CA MET A 79 -17.47 3.36 -1.83
C MET A 79 -18.09 2.05 -1.31
N PRO A 80 -19.43 1.96 -1.16
CA PRO A 80 -20.07 0.68 -0.87
C PRO A 80 -19.93 -0.30 -2.04
N GLU A 81 -19.74 -1.59 -1.72
CA GLU A 81 -19.70 -2.64 -2.73
C GLU A 81 -21.11 -2.99 -3.20
N MET A 82 -21.34 -2.98 -4.52
CA MET A 82 -22.60 -3.45 -5.11
C MET A 82 -22.72 -4.97 -5.02
N ALA A 83 -23.91 -5.47 -4.66
CA ALA A 83 -24.17 -6.91 -4.63
C ALA A 83 -24.08 -7.56 -6.03
N GLN A 84 -24.34 -6.78 -7.08
CA GLN A 84 -24.16 -7.20 -8.46
C GLN A 84 -23.52 -6.06 -9.27
N PHE A 85 -22.41 -6.37 -9.93
CA PHE A 85 -21.70 -5.40 -10.75
C PHE A 85 -22.63 -4.77 -11.80
N GLY A 86 -22.68 -3.42 -11.82
CA GLY A 86 -23.45 -2.65 -12.78
C GLY A 86 -24.97 -2.60 -12.55
N ASP A 87 -25.49 -3.24 -11.48
CA ASP A 87 -26.92 -3.22 -11.17
C ASP A 87 -27.19 -2.76 -9.73
N PRO A 88 -27.35 -1.44 -9.49
CA PRO A 88 -27.61 -0.90 -8.16
C PRO A 88 -28.98 -1.32 -7.58
N SER A 89 -29.90 -1.82 -8.42
CA SER A 89 -31.21 -2.31 -7.94
C SER A 89 -31.11 -3.56 -7.07
N LYS A 90 -29.99 -4.28 -7.15
CA LYS A 90 -29.69 -5.48 -6.32
C LYS A 90 -29.14 -5.13 -4.93
N GLY A 91 -28.97 -3.84 -4.64
CA GLY A 91 -28.46 -3.38 -3.36
C GLY A 91 -26.95 -3.53 -3.20
N MET A 92 -26.51 -3.48 -1.93
CA MET A 92 -25.09 -3.53 -1.54
C MET A 92 -24.81 -4.79 -0.73
N THR A 93 -23.56 -5.27 -0.75
CA THR A 93 -23.12 -6.45 0.03
C THR A 93 -23.01 -6.16 1.53
N GLY A 94 -22.86 -4.88 1.92
CA GLY A 94 -22.46 -4.45 3.25
C GLY A 94 -20.95 -4.20 3.40
N ASN A 95 -20.14 -4.64 2.44
CA ASN A 95 -18.71 -4.36 2.40
C ASN A 95 -18.43 -2.93 1.88
N MET A 96 -17.22 -2.45 2.17
CA MET A 96 -16.69 -1.20 1.62
C MET A 96 -15.49 -1.47 0.73
N ILE A 97 -15.48 -0.83 -0.44
CA ILE A 97 -14.32 -0.80 -1.34
C ILE A 97 -13.49 0.43 -0.98
N TYR A 98 -12.17 0.24 -0.85
CA TYR A 98 -11.19 1.32 -0.75
C TYR A 98 -10.24 1.23 -1.94
N ILE A 99 -9.98 2.37 -2.57
CA ILE A 99 -8.99 2.51 -3.64
C ILE A 99 -8.01 3.57 -3.19
N LEU A 100 -6.74 3.18 -2.99
CA LEU A 100 -5.64 4.09 -2.77
C LEU A 100 -4.89 4.26 -4.09
N SER A 101 -4.55 5.50 -4.42
CA SER A 101 -3.77 5.86 -5.59
C SER A 101 -2.76 6.94 -5.24
N GLU A 102 -1.52 6.71 -5.63
CA GLU A 102 -0.38 7.61 -5.46
C GLU A 102 0.29 7.83 -6.80
N HIS A 103 0.66 9.07 -7.07
CA HIS A 103 1.37 9.43 -8.27
C HIS A 103 2.53 10.34 -7.91
N TYR A 104 3.73 9.88 -8.19
CA TYR A 104 4.99 10.56 -7.89
C TYR A 104 5.45 11.40 -9.07
N GLU A 105 6.22 12.44 -8.81
CA GLU A 105 6.80 13.27 -9.87
C GLU A 105 7.80 12.47 -10.72
N THR A 106 8.53 11.56 -10.07
CA THR A 106 9.56 10.74 -10.71
C THR A 106 9.50 9.27 -10.24
N PRO A 107 10.04 8.32 -11.01
CA PRO A 107 10.20 6.93 -10.57
C PRO A 107 11.08 6.80 -9.32
N GLU A 108 12.06 7.69 -9.16
CA GLU A 108 12.91 7.73 -7.95
C GLU A 108 12.09 8.11 -6.71
N GLY A 109 11.12 9.03 -6.83
CA GLY A 109 10.18 9.39 -5.76
C GLY A 109 9.38 8.18 -5.28
N LEU A 110 8.86 7.36 -6.21
CA LEU A 110 8.19 6.10 -5.88
C LEU A 110 9.14 5.13 -5.16
N SER A 111 10.37 4.97 -5.66
CA SER A 111 11.36 4.08 -5.03
C SER A 111 11.69 4.52 -3.60
N LYS A 112 11.81 5.83 -3.35
CA LYS A 112 12.02 6.40 -2.03
C LYS A 112 10.81 6.18 -1.10
N HIS A 113 9.58 6.32 -1.62
CA HIS A 113 8.38 6.00 -0.87
C HIS A 113 8.37 4.54 -0.40
N LEU A 114 8.63 3.59 -1.31
CA LEU A 114 8.64 2.17 -0.96
C LEU A 114 9.72 1.85 0.08
N ALA A 115 10.88 2.50 0.01
CA ALA A 115 11.94 2.36 1.01
C ALA A 115 11.51 2.93 2.38
N ALA A 116 10.98 4.16 2.40
CA ALA A 116 10.47 4.80 3.62
C ALA A 116 9.29 4.04 4.24
N GLY A 117 8.44 3.46 3.40
CA GLY A 117 7.32 2.63 3.84
C GLY A 117 7.75 1.43 4.71
N ASN A 118 8.92 0.86 4.44
CA ASN A 118 9.46 -0.24 5.26
C ASN A 118 9.81 0.20 6.70
N GLU A 119 10.05 1.48 6.93
CA GLU A 119 10.36 2.06 8.25
C GLU A 119 9.09 2.61 8.95
N TRP A 120 7.95 2.60 8.30
CA TRP A 120 6.70 3.06 8.89
C TRP A 120 6.19 2.06 9.94
N SER A 121 5.81 2.56 11.12
CA SER A 121 5.44 1.72 12.28
C SER A 121 4.28 0.75 12.02
N ASP A 122 3.36 1.11 11.13
CA ASP A 122 2.17 0.30 10.83
C ASP A 122 2.31 -0.53 9.54
N ILE A 123 3.52 -0.63 8.98
CA ILE A 123 3.73 -1.33 7.70
C ILE A 123 3.28 -2.80 7.75
N SER A 124 3.56 -3.52 8.83
CA SER A 124 3.14 -4.91 8.98
C SER A 124 1.61 -5.05 9.00
N THR A 125 0.92 -4.15 9.68
CA THR A 125 -0.55 -4.10 9.72
C THR A 125 -1.13 -3.81 8.34
N MET A 126 -0.50 -2.90 7.58
CA MET A 126 -0.90 -2.61 6.20
C MET A 126 -0.70 -3.81 5.28
N GLN A 127 0.42 -4.52 5.41
CA GLN A 127 0.69 -5.73 4.63
C GLN A 127 -0.32 -6.84 4.93
N GLU A 128 -0.65 -7.07 6.20
CA GLU A 128 -1.69 -8.02 6.60
C GLU A 128 -3.06 -7.64 6.03
N LEU A 129 -3.40 -6.35 6.06
CA LEU A 129 -4.64 -5.82 5.49
C LEU A 129 -4.70 -6.08 3.98
N MET A 130 -3.63 -5.73 3.26
CA MET A 130 -3.54 -5.94 1.80
C MET A 130 -3.62 -7.43 1.45
N TYR A 131 -2.94 -8.28 2.22
CA TYR A 131 -3.01 -9.73 2.01
C TYR A 131 -4.42 -10.29 2.21
N LYS A 132 -5.14 -9.80 3.22
CA LYS A 132 -6.44 -10.34 3.62
C LYS A 132 -7.61 -9.81 2.78
N TYR A 133 -7.57 -8.54 2.40
CA TYR A 133 -8.69 -7.84 1.76
C TYR A 133 -8.34 -7.25 0.40
N GLY A 134 -7.09 -7.37 -0.03
CA GLY A 134 -6.62 -6.84 -1.32
C GLY A 134 -7.24 -7.61 -2.49
N VAL A 135 -7.73 -6.86 -3.47
CA VAL A 135 -8.26 -7.39 -4.73
C VAL A 135 -7.43 -6.96 -5.94
N ALA A 136 -6.66 -5.89 -5.78
CA ALA A 136 -5.70 -5.42 -6.77
C ALA A 136 -4.58 -4.63 -6.09
N MET A 137 -3.36 -4.72 -6.61
CA MET A 137 -2.22 -3.89 -6.25
C MET A 137 -1.27 -3.81 -7.45
N GLY A 138 -0.71 -2.64 -7.69
CA GLY A 138 0.22 -2.48 -8.80
C GLY A 138 1.10 -1.23 -8.70
N ILE A 139 2.16 -1.29 -9.49
CA ILE A 139 3.05 -0.18 -9.80
C ILE A 139 2.95 0.04 -11.31
N GLY A 140 2.89 1.30 -11.73
CA GLY A 140 2.71 1.62 -13.13
C GLY A 140 2.96 3.08 -13.44
N GLU A 141 2.40 3.53 -14.53
CA GLU A 141 2.45 4.92 -15.00
C GLU A 141 1.05 5.52 -15.12
N LYS A 142 0.97 6.83 -15.04
CA LYS A 142 -0.26 7.56 -15.26
C LYS A 142 -0.44 7.83 -16.76
N ILE A 143 -1.35 7.10 -17.37
CA ILE A 143 -1.60 7.17 -18.83
C ILE A 143 -2.48 8.35 -19.26
N SER A 144 -3.23 8.98 -18.35
CA SER A 144 -4.03 10.17 -18.64
C SER A 144 -4.36 10.97 -17.40
N ALA A 145 -4.53 12.29 -17.57
CA ALA A 145 -5.03 13.19 -16.55
C ALA A 145 -5.83 14.33 -17.20
N MET A 146 -6.86 14.79 -16.48
CA MET A 146 -7.50 16.08 -16.77
C MET A 146 -7.18 17.01 -15.59
N ASN A 147 -6.49 18.10 -15.89
CA ASN A 147 -6.20 19.17 -14.93
C ASN A 147 -7.22 20.30 -15.14
N ARG A 148 -7.73 20.85 -14.04
CA ARG A 148 -8.53 22.10 -14.06
C ARG A 148 -7.61 23.29 -13.99
#